data_9acc750982e76fa095e0cb6c91a07761
#
_entry.id   9acc750982e76fa095e0cb6c91a07761
#
_cell.length_a   1.000
_cell.length_b   1.000
_cell.length_c   1.000
_cell.angle_alpha   90.00
_cell.angle_beta   90.00
_cell.angle_gamma   90.00
#
_symmetry.space_group_name_H-M   'P 1'
#
loop_
_entity.id
_entity.type
_entity.pdbx_description
1 polymer ?
#
loop_
_entity_poly.entity_id
_entity_poly.type
_entity_poly.pdbx_seq_one_letter_code
_entity_poly.pdbx_strand_id
1 'polypeptide(L)'
;VLKAWLDRLTVLGVSIHYDYTFKDFDDSSVFLKNNDNDVIVKYSKLILAMGGGSWKKTGSDAKWVETLAAKNIEIIPLQSANSGYDTPKKFHLLQGQYLKNIKVFFEDHSKIGEIVFTKYGIEGSPVYYLNRFTRKHDFPLVVEIDLKPNLSEDEIVAELKSSDRISPILKKKLKLSTTALNLLKTLDKETYTDVEILAKRIKKFPIEVLSFRP
;
A
#
# COMPACT_ATOMS: atom_id res chain seq x y z
N VAL A 1 24.96 11.01 0.08
CA VAL A 1 24.57 10.02 -0.96
C VAL A 1 24.34 10.72 -2.29
N LEU A 2 23.42 11.71 -2.41
CA LEU A 2 23.08 12.36 -3.70
C LEU A 2 24.31 12.98 -4.38
N LYS A 3 25.11 13.77 -3.64
CA LYS A 3 26.32 14.40 -4.19
C LYS A 3 27.27 13.36 -4.82
N ALA A 4 27.53 12.25 -4.14
CA ALA A 4 28.41 11.20 -4.65
C ALA A 4 27.89 10.58 -5.96
N TRP A 5 26.57 10.45 -6.12
CA TRP A 5 25.97 10.01 -7.38
C TRP A 5 26.14 11.04 -8.49
N LEU A 6 25.90 12.30 -8.21
CA LEU A 6 26.08 13.38 -9.19
C LEU A 6 27.54 13.51 -9.65
N ASP A 7 28.50 13.47 -8.71
CA ASP A 7 29.93 13.50 -8.99
C ASP A 7 30.33 12.32 -9.90
N ARG A 8 29.83 11.10 -9.61
CA ARG A 8 30.09 9.93 -10.47
C ARG A 8 29.50 10.06 -11.85
N LEU A 9 28.28 10.56 -11.97
CA LEU A 9 27.65 10.80 -13.29
C LEU A 9 28.46 11.80 -14.13
N THR A 10 28.93 12.86 -13.50
CA THR A 10 29.80 13.85 -14.16
C THR A 10 31.11 13.22 -14.66
N VAL A 11 31.78 12.38 -13.85
CA VAL A 11 32.98 11.66 -14.26
C VAL A 11 32.73 10.69 -15.42
N LEU A 12 31.51 10.14 -15.51
CA LEU A 12 31.08 9.28 -16.63
C LEU A 12 30.65 10.06 -17.89
N GLY A 13 30.79 11.39 -17.89
CA GLY A 13 30.44 12.23 -19.03
C GLY A 13 28.94 12.51 -19.16
N VAL A 14 28.14 12.27 -18.12
CA VAL A 14 26.72 12.58 -18.12
C VAL A 14 26.50 14.06 -17.88
N SER A 15 25.82 14.74 -18.80
CA SER A 15 25.36 16.14 -18.63
C SER A 15 23.93 16.13 -18.08
N ILE A 16 23.72 16.82 -16.97
CA ILE A 16 22.40 16.96 -16.34
C ILE A 16 21.90 18.39 -16.60
N HIS A 17 20.74 18.49 -17.20
CA HIS A 17 20.08 19.76 -17.51
C HIS A 17 18.81 19.87 -16.67
N TYR A 18 18.68 20.95 -15.91
CA TYR A 18 17.54 21.26 -15.03
C TYR A 18 16.61 22.27 -15.69
N ASP A 19 15.37 22.34 -15.19
CA ASP A 19 14.34 23.30 -15.61
C ASP A 19 13.89 23.14 -17.08
N TYR A 20 13.97 21.92 -17.60
CA TYR A 20 13.45 21.56 -18.91
C TYR A 20 12.13 20.78 -18.76
N THR A 21 11.13 21.22 -19.50
CA THR A 21 9.83 20.54 -19.61
C THR A 21 9.77 19.78 -20.93
N PHE A 22 9.52 18.49 -20.87
CA PHE A 22 9.27 17.67 -22.06
C PHE A 22 7.97 18.12 -22.75
N LYS A 23 8.03 18.25 -24.09
CA LYS A 23 6.89 18.59 -24.93
C LYS A 23 6.51 17.48 -25.89
N ASP A 24 7.46 17.04 -26.70
CA ASP A 24 7.24 16.05 -27.74
C ASP A 24 8.58 15.44 -28.20
N PHE A 25 8.53 14.47 -29.11
CA PHE A 25 9.68 13.90 -29.78
C PHE A 25 9.30 13.39 -31.17
N ASP A 26 10.29 13.28 -32.06
CA ASP A 26 10.21 12.59 -33.35
C ASP A 26 11.31 11.52 -33.42
N ASP A 27 11.61 10.99 -34.60
CA ASP A 27 12.62 9.92 -34.80
C ASP A 27 14.07 10.32 -34.48
N SER A 28 14.35 11.60 -34.36
CA SER A 28 15.72 12.16 -34.24
C SER A 28 15.88 13.23 -33.18
N SER A 29 14.80 13.79 -32.69
CA SER A 29 14.84 14.98 -31.86
C SER A 29 13.81 14.91 -30.72
N VAL A 30 14.18 15.44 -29.56
CA VAL A 30 13.25 15.71 -28.45
C VAL A 30 13.01 17.21 -28.36
N PHE A 31 11.76 17.59 -28.19
CA PHE A 31 11.30 18.96 -28.06
C PHE A 31 11.05 19.28 -26.59
N LEU A 32 11.76 20.28 -26.10
CA LEU A 32 11.76 20.68 -24.69
C LEU A 32 11.40 22.14 -24.58
N LYS A 33 10.96 22.56 -23.41
CA LYS A 33 10.81 23.96 -23.05
C LYS A 33 11.66 24.29 -21.83
N ASN A 34 12.48 25.33 -21.92
CA ASN A 34 13.24 25.91 -20.81
C ASN A 34 12.76 27.33 -20.60
N ASN A 35 12.07 27.62 -19.51
CA ASN A 35 11.31 28.84 -19.31
C ASN A 35 10.38 29.13 -20.52
N ASP A 36 10.59 30.20 -21.25
CA ASP A 36 9.79 30.55 -22.43
C ASP A 36 10.44 30.16 -23.77
N ASN A 37 11.62 29.55 -23.74
CA ASN A 37 12.36 29.18 -24.94
C ASN A 37 12.10 27.70 -25.31
N ASP A 38 11.79 27.46 -26.57
CA ASP A 38 11.75 26.13 -27.14
C ASP A 38 13.17 25.64 -27.43
N VAL A 39 13.46 24.43 -27.04
CA VAL A 39 14.77 23.79 -27.19
C VAL A 39 14.60 22.46 -27.90
N ILE A 40 15.39 22.25 -28.95
CA ILE A 40 15.41 20.99 -29.72
C ILE A 40 16.74 20.32 -29.47
N VAL A 41 16.70 19.07 -28.99
CA VAL A 41 17.90 18.27 -28.77
C VAL A 41 17.85 17.04 -29.67
N LYS A 42 18.87 16.89 -30.52
CA LYS A 42 19.03 15.67 -31.35
C LYS A 42 19.54 14.50 -30.53
N TYR A 43 19.07 13.31 -30.82
CA TYR A 43 19.50 12.10 -30.14
C TYR A 43 19.72 10.93 -31.12
N SER A 44 20.52 9.98 -30.73
CA SER A 44 20.63 8.68 -31.37
C SER A 44 19.76 7.61 -30.70
N LYS A 45 19.52 7.78 -29.39
CA LYS A 45 18.62 6.94 -28.59
C LYS A 45 17.96 7.81 -27.53
N LEU A 46 16.65 7.68 -27.38
CA LEU A 46 15.84 8.37 -26.37
C LEU A 46 15.31 7.39 -25.35
N ILE A 47 15.50 7.71 -24.06
CA ILE A 47 14.92 6.95 -22.95
C ILE A 47 13.98 7.90 -22.21
N LEU A 48 12.68 7.59 -22.23
CA LEU A 48 11.66 8.36 -21.53
C LEU A 48 11.48 7.77 -20.12
N ALA A 49 11.92 8.49 -19.10
CA ALA A 49 11.81 8.12 -17.68
C ALA A 49 10.93 9.13 -16.94
N MET A 50 9.71 9.33 -17.43
CA MET A 50 8.81 10.44 -17.09
C MET A 50 8.09 10.29 -15.74
N GLY A 51 8.31 9.19 -15.00
CA GLY A 51 7.63 8.91 -13.75
C GLY A 51 6.15 8.51 -13.93
N GLY A 52 5.41 8.48 -12.84
CA GLY A 52 3.99 8.15 -12.82
C GLY A 52 3.07 9.37 -12.77
N GLY A 53 1.86 9.19 -12.24
CA GLY A 53 0.84 10.24 -12.11
C GLY A 53 0.39 10.53 -10.68
N SER A 54 1.13 10.05 -9.66
CA SER A 54 0.64 10.04 -8.29
C SER A 54 0.92 11.31 -7.48
N TRP A 55 1.88 12.15 -7.89
CA TRP A 55 2.30 13.30 -7.10
C TRP A 55 2.70 14.50 -7.95
N LYS A 56 1.72 15.28 -8.36
CA LYS A 56 1.91 16.45 -9.24
C LYS A 56 2.95 17.46 -8.74
N LYS A 57 3.04 17.65 -7.40
CA LYS A 57 4.00 18.61 -6.81
C LYS A 57 5.47 18.26 -7.07
N THR A 58 5.79 17.01 -7.35
CA THR A 58 7.14 16.54 -7.67
C THR A 58 7.36 16.27 -9.16
N GLY A 59 6.44 16.73 -10.01
CA GLY A 59 6.51 16.55 -11.47
C GLY A 59 5.91 15.23 -11.98
N SER A 60 5.36 14.39 -11.08
CA SER A 60 4.72 13.13 -11.44
C SER A 60 3.23 13.35 -11.75
N ASP A 61 2.95 13.99 -12.89
CA ASP A 61 1.60 14.46 -13.28
C ASP A 61 0.98 13.68 -14.46
N ALA A 62 1.68 12.68 -14.98
CA ALA A 62 1.27 11.82 -16.10
C ALA A 62 0.97 12.54 -17.42
N LYS A 63 1.35 13.80 -17.61
CA LYS A 63 1.08 14.54 -18.85
C LYS A 63 1.68 13.91 -20.10
N TRP A 64 2.76 13.16 -19.94
CA TRP A 64 3.39 12.41 -21.03
C TRP A 64 2.46 11.37 -21.67
N VAL A 65 1.43 10.92 -20.96
CA VAL A 65 0.44 9.93 -21.47
C VAL A 65 -0.23 10.47 -22.74
N GLU A 66 -0.67 11.73 -22.73
CA GLU A 66 -1.32 12.37 -23.88
C GLU A 66 -0.39 12.45 -25.09
N THR A 67 0.89 12.81 -24.86
CA THR A 67 1.90 12.90 -25.92
C THR A 67 2.16 11.53 -26.58
N LEU A 68 2.27 10.46 -25.78
CA LEU A 68 2.48 9.12 -26.33
C LEU A 68 1.24 8.56 -27.01
N ALA A 69 0.05 8.81 -26.46
CA ALA A 69 -1.23 8.40 -27.07
C ALA A 69 -1.43 9.06 -28.45
N ALA A 70 -1.08 10.35 -28.59
CA ALA A 70 -1.16 11.06 -29.86
C ALA A 70 -0.24 10.48 -30.95
N LYS A 71 0.76 9.68 -30.56
CA LYS A 71 1.66 8.96 -31.48
C LYS A 71 1.24 7.49 -31.72
N ASN A 72 0.03 7.13 -31.32
CA ASN A 72 -0.50 5.74 -31.41
C ASN A 72 0.35 4.72 -30.65
N ILE A 73 1.06 5.15 -29.58
CA ILE A 73 1.77 4.24 -28.68
C ILE A 73 0.76 3.72 -27.68
N GLU A 74 0.63 2.39 -27.60
CA GLU A 74 -0.25 1.75 -26.63
C GLU A 74 0.19 2.04 -25.21
N ILE A 75 -0.74 2.49 -24.38
CA ILE A 75 -0.48 2.85 -22.98
C ILE A 75 -1.38 2.02 -22.08
N ILE A 76 -0.78 1.24 -21.20
CA ILE A 76 -1.51 0.60 -20.11
C ILE A 76 -1.91 1.70 -19.10
N PRO A 77 -3.20 1.85 -18.79
CA PRO A 77 -3.67 2.87 -17.86
C PRO A 77 -2.95 2.83 -16.52
N LEU A 78 -2.52 3.99 -16.04
CA LEU A 78 -1.88 4.11 -14.74
C LEU A 78 -2.87 3.73 -13.63
N GLN A 79 -2.40 2.94 -12.67
CA GLN A 79 -3.17 2.52 -11.51
C GLN A 79 -2.38 2.80 -10.25
N SER A 80 -3.07 3.18 -9.16
CA SER A 80 -2.44 3.39 -7.87
C SER A 80 -1.80 2.09 -7.35
N ALA A 81 -0.51 2.13 -7.04
CA ALA A 81 0.24 0.96 -6.56
C ALA A 81 0.27 0.85 -5.02
N ASN A 82 0.16 1.99 -4.33
CA ASN A 82 0.24 2.08 -2.87
C ASN A 82 -1.00 2.79 -2.32
N SER A 83 -2.17 2.22 -2.60
CA SER A 83 -3.46 2.74 -2.09
C SER A 83 -3.82 2.10 -0.76
N GLY A 84 -4.36 2.89 0.15
CA GLY A 84 -5.11 2.37 1.27
C GLY A 84 -6.43 1.74 0.80
N TYR A 85 -7.13 1.10 1.72
CA TYR A 85 -8.51 0.65 1.50
C TYR A 85 -9.46 1.46 2.35
N ASP A 86 -10.58 1.86 1.75
CA ASP A 86 -11.73 2.34 2.51
C ASP A 86 -12.39 1.15 3.21
N THR A 87 -12.85 1.34 4.46
CA THR A 87 -13.50 0.31 5.27
C THR A 87 -14.80 0.81 5.88
N PRO A 88 -15.68 -0.09 6.37
CA PRO A 88 -16.86 0.30 7.13
C PRO A 88 -16.52 1.19 8.33
N LYS A 89 -17.43 2.13 8.64
CA LYS A 89 -17.25 3.15 9.70
C LYS A 89 -16.89 2.58 11.08
N LYS A 90 -17.28 1.34 11.38
CA LYS A 90 -16.94 0.69 12.67
C LYS A 90 -15.44 0.62 12.95
N PHE A 91 -14.60 0.58 11.91
CA PHE A 91 -13.14 0.57 12.07
C PHE A 91 -12.54 1.98 12.22
N HIS A 92 -13.27 3.02 11.87
CA HIS A 92 -12.80 4.41 12.00
C HIS A 92 -12.58 4.82 13.46
N LEU A 93 -13.20 4.12 14.43
CA LEU A 93 -12.95 4.29 15.86
C LEU A 93 -11.51 3.97 16.27
N LEU A 94 -10.78 3.24 15.42
CA LEU A 94 -9.37 2.91 15.62
C LEU A 94 -8.41 3.92 14.96
N GLN A 95 -8.93 5.03 14.44
CA GLN A 95 -8.12 6.04 13.75
C GLN A 95 -6.86 6.42 14.55
N GLY A 96 -5.71 6.46 13.84
CA GLY A 96 -4.41 6.77 14.42
C GLY A 96 -3.75 5.60 15.15
N GLN A 97 -4.46 4.48 15.35
CA GLN A 97 -3.88 3.28 15.94
C GLN A 97 -3.27 2.38 14.85
N TYR A 98 -2.30 1.57 15.24
CA TYR A 98 -1.61 0.67 14.33
C TYR A 98 -1.47 -0.73 14.91
N LEU A 99 -1.38 -1.72 14.02
CA LEU A 99 -1.05 -3.11 14.33
C LEU A 99 0.32 -3.42 13.73
N LYS A 100 1.23 -3.89 14.57
CA LYS A 100 2.59 -4.29 14.17
C LYS A 100 2.74 -5.80 14.21
N ASN A 101 3.68 -6.30 13.39
CA ASN A 101 4.01 -7.73 13.35
C ASN A 101 2.79 -8.63 13.12
N ILE A 102 1.88 -8.16 12.28
CA ILE A 102 0.71 -8.90 11.85
C ILE A 102 0.95 -9.45 10.44
N LYS A 103 0.13 -10.41 10.03
CA LYS A 103 0.11 -10.92 8.67
C LYS A 103 -1.24 -10.63 8.05
N VAL A 104 -1.26 -10.01 6.89
CA VAL A 104 -2.50 -9.69 6.16
C VAL A 104 -2.59 -10.60 4.95
N PHE A 105 -3.79 -11.12 4.71
CA PHE A 105 -4.06 -12.09 3.64
C PHE A 105 -5.15 -11.58 2.71
N PHE A 106 -5.03 -11.98 1.47
CA PHE A 106 -6.11 -11.98 0.49
C PHE A 106 -5.90 -13.22 -0.39
N GLU A 107 -6.83 -14.15 -0.35
CA GLU A 107 -6.69 -15.47 -0.98
C GLU A 107 -5.35 -16.15 -0.57
N ASP A 108 -4.57 -16.63 -1.52
CA ASP A 108 -3.27 -17.27 -1.28
C ASP A 108 -2.11 -16.27 -1.08
N HIS A 109 -2.41 -14.98 -1.14
CA HIS A 109 -1.40 -13.93 -1.04
C HIS A 109 -1.35 -13.34 0.37
N SER A 110 -0.15 -13.20 0.91
CA SER A 110 -0.01 -12.63 2.25
C SER A 110 1.29 -11.85 2.42
N LYS A 111 1.27 -10.92 3.37
CA LYS A 111 2.44 -10.12 3.75
C LYS A 111 2.44 -9.85 5.25
N ILE A 112 3.60 -10.06 5.88
CA ILE A 112 3.85 -9.60 7.25
C ILE A 112 4.26 -8.13 7.23
N GLY A 113 3.74 -7.37 8.19
CA GLY A 113 4.10 -5.97 8.33
C GLY A 113 3.27 -5.23 9.36
N GLU A 114 3.11 -3.95 9.12
CA GLU A 114 2.32 -3.04 9.95
C GLU A 114 1.19 -2.43 9.12
N ILE A 115 0.02 -2.29 9.73
CA ILE A 115 -1.07 -1.48 9.21
C ILE A 115 -1.40 -0.36 10.19
N VAL A 116 -1.90 0.74 9.64
CA VAL A 116 -2.46 1.87 10.39
C VAL A 116 -3.93 2.02 10.04
N PHE A 117 -4.76 2.25 11.06
CA PHE A 117 -6.15 2.64 10.88
C PHE A 117 -6.23 4.15 10.66
N THR A 118 -6.85 4.55 9.57
CA THR A 118 -7.06 5.96 9.21
C THR A 118 -8.51 6.36 9.43
N LYS A 119 -8.83 7.62 9.18
CA LYS A 119 -10.20 8.12 9.26
C LYS A 119 -11.16 7.51 8.22
N TYR A 120 -10.64 6.80 7.23
CA TYR A 120 -11.42 6.18 6.15
C TYR A 120 -11.24 4.67 6.06
N GLY A 121 -10.18 4.11 6.66
CA GLY A 121 -9.94 2.67 6.56
C GLY A 121 -8.54 2.26 7.00
N ILE A 122 -7.83 1.49 6.20
CA ILE A 122 -6.52 0.92 6.54
C ILE A 122 -5.46 1.22 5.47
N GLU A 123 -4.24 1.44 5.95
CA GLU A 123 -3.03 1.61 5.14
C GLU A 123 -1.86 0.80 5.69
N GLY A 124 -0.78 0.72 4.93
CA GLY A 124 0.47 0.10 5.35
C GLY A 124 1.05 -0.87 4.34
N SER A 125 2.27 -1.32 4.57
CA SER A 125 3.00 -2.12 3.59
C SER A 125 2.31 -3.44 3.18
N PRO A 126 1.60 -4.17 4.07
CA PRO A 126 0.81 -5.33 3.66
C PRO A 126 -0.37 -4.95 2.76
N VAL A 127 -1.06 -3.84 3.05
CA VAL A 127 -2.17 -3.32 2.24
C VAL A 127 -1.68 -3.00 0.82
N TYR A 128 -0.58 -2.24 0.71
CA TYR A 128 0.01 -1.88 -0.58
C TYR A 128 0.48 -3.10 -1.37
N TYR A 129 1.04 -4.10 -0.71
CA TYR A 129 1.42 -5.35 -1.34
C TYR A 129 0.22 -6.08 -1.95
N LEU A 130 -0.92 -6.07 -1.27
CA LEU A 130 -2.14 -6.76 -1.72
C LEU A 130 -2.86 -6.02 -2.85
N ASN A 131 -2.63 -4.72 -3.05
CA ASN A 131 -3.30 -3.94 -4.10
C ASN A 131 -3.25 -4.60 -5.48
N ARG A 132 -2.10 -5.16 -5.87
CA ARG A 132 -1.92 -5.81 -7.18
C ARG A 132 -2.76 -7.06 -7.40
N PHE A 133 -3.23 -7.67 -6.31
CA PHE A 133 -4.10 -8.85 -6.35
C PHE A 133 -5.56 -8.44 -6.27
N THR A 134 -5.91 -7.60 -5.28
CA THR A 134 -7.29 -7.16 -5.05
C THR A 134 -7.87 -6.32 -6.18
N ARG A 135 -7.04 -5.61 -6.97
CA ARG A 135 -7.55 -4.83 -8.11
C ARG A 135 -8.14 -5.63 -9.25
N LYS A 136 -7.96 -6.95 -9.26
CA LYS A 136 -8.53 -7.85 -10.25
C LYS A 136 -9.95 -8.30 -9.90
N HIS A 137 -10.45 -7.85 -8.75
CA HIS A 137 -11.73 -8.25 -8.19
C HIS A 137 -12.62 -7.03 -7.96
N ASP A 138 -13.93 -7.25 -7.96
CA ASP A 138 -14.90 -6.23 -7.63
C ASP A 138 -15.02 -6.05 -6.13
N PHE A 139 -15.18 -4.81 -5.69
CA PHE A 139 -15.44 -4.48 -4.29
C PHE A 139 -16.95 -4.59 -3.97
N PRO A 140 -17.34 -4.87 -2.73
CA PRO A 140 -16.49 -5.04 -1.53
C PRO A 140 -15.77 -6.39 -1.48
N LEU A 141 -14.59 -6.40 -0.86
CA LEU A 141 -13.76 -7.58 -0.63
C LEU A 141 -13.52 -7.78 0.87
N VAL A 142 -13.05 -8.97 1.25
CA VAL A 142 -12.59 -9.23 2.61
C VAL A 142 -11.09 -9.52 2.58
N VAL A 143 -10.32 -8.74 3.34
CA VAL A 143 -8.95 -9.09 3.69
C VAL A 143 -8.93 -9.64 5.11
N GLU A 144 -8.07 -10.61 5.39
CA GLU A 144 -7.97 -11.23 6.70
C GLU A 144 -6.66 -10.82 7.39
N ILE A 145 -6.70 -10.62 8.70
CA ILE A 145 -5.53 -10.27 9.50
C ILE A 145 -5.26 -11.36 10.52
N ASP A 146 -4.06 -11.93 10.48
CA ASP A 146 -3.51 -12.72 11.57
C ASP A 146 -2.83 -11.77 12.57
N LEU A 147 -3.45 -11.63 13.73
CA LEU A 147 -2.98 -10.76 14.81
C LEU A 147 -1.81 -11.38 15.59
N LYS A 148 -1.53 -12.67 15.36
CA LYS A 148 -0.48 -13.42 16.08
C LYS A 148 0.21 -14.45 15.18
N PRO A 149 0.99 -14.03 14.17
CA PRO A 149 1.54 -14.92 13.15
C PRO A 149 2.47 -16.02 13.67
N ASN A 150 3.05 -15.81 14.83
CA ASN A 150 4.00 -16.72 15.46
C ASN A 150 3.37 -17.79 16.37
N LEU A 151 2.05 -17.84 16.45
CA LEU A 151 1.31 -18.88 17.17
C LEU A 151 0.32 -19.56 16.21
N SER A 152 0.15 -20.86 16.36
CA SER A 152 -0.92 -21.61 15.72
C SER A 152 -2.28 -21.34 16.36
N GLU A 153 -3.36 -21.71 15.69
CA GLU A 153 -4.71 -21.62 16.23
C GLU A 153 -4.85 -22.48 17.49
N ASP A 154 -4.31 -23.71 17.46
CA ASP A 154 -4.35 -24.66 18.60
C ASP A 154 -3.62 -24.11 19.83
N GLU A 155 -2.44 -23.48 19.64
CA GLU A 155 -1.72 -22.84 20.74
C GLU A 155 -2.53 -21.69 21.36
N ILE A 156 -3.22 -20.89 20.52
CA ILE A 156 -4.10 -19.82 21.01
C ILE A 156 -5.29 -20.40 21.78
N VAL A 157 -5.92 -21.46 21.29
CA VAL A 157 -7.01 -22.18 21.99
C VAL A 157 -6.53 -22.69 23.35
N ALA A 158 -5.37 -23.35 23.41
CA ALA A 158 -4.80 -23.85 24.63
C ALA A 158 -4.58 -22.74 25.68
N GLU A 159 -4.02 -21.60 25.25
CA GLU A 159 -3.84 -20.46 26.13
C GLU A 159 -5.19 -19.88 26.60
N LEU A 160 -6.17 -19.74 25.71
CA LEU A 160 -7.50 -19.20 26.06
C LEU A 160 -8.24 -20.09 27.05
N LYS A 161 -8.10 -21.42 26.95
CA LYS A 161 -8.69 -22.39 27.90
C LYS A 161 -7.98 -22.43 29.25
N SER A 162 -6.82 -21.82 29.40
CA SER A 162 -6.03 -21.84 30.64
C SER A 162 -6.64 -21.01 31.78
N SER A 163 -7.70 -20.24 31.54
CA SER A 163 -8.37 -19.41 32.56
C SER A 163 -9.80 -19.05 32.14
N ASP A 164 -10.68 -18.90 33.10
CA ASP A 164 -12.07 -18.45 32.91
C ASP A 164 -12.19 -17.00 32.45
N ARG A 165 -11.09 -16.23 32.45
CA ARG A 165 -11.10 -14.83 32.06
C ARG A 165 -10.28 -14.60 30.79
N ILE A 166 -10.95 -14.36 29.69
CA ILE A 166 -10.36 -14.14 28.36
C ILE A 166 -9.43 -12.91 28.32
N SER A 167 -9.88 -11.76 28.86
CA SER A 167 -9.15 -10.48 28.75
C SER A 167 -7.72 -10.51 29.31
N PRO A 168 -7.43 -11.09 30.48
CA PRO A 168 -6.08 -11.25 30.99
C PRO A 168 -5.20 -12.12 30.08
N ILE A 169 -5.75 -13.20 29.50
CA ILE A 169 -5.03 -14.07 28.56
C ILE A 169 -4.63 -13.29 27.32
N LEU A 170 -5.55 -12.63 26.67
CA LEU A 170 -5.27 -11.82 25.47
C LEU A 170 -4.15 -10.81 25.70
N LYS A 171 -4.17 -10.13 26.86
CA LYS A 171 -3.19 -9.08 27.19
C LYS A 171 -1.86 -9.61 27.70
N LYS A 172 -1.88 -10.57 28.64
CA LYS A 172 -0.67 -11.00 29.36
C LYS A 172 0.01 -12.21 28.73
N LYS A 173 -0.77 -13.20 28.27
CA LYS A 173 -0.26 -14.44 27.67
C LYS A 173 0.00 -14.27 26.18
N LEU A 174 -1.02 -13.90 25.42
CA LEU A 174 -0.90 -13.66 23.98
C LEU A 174 -0.21 -12.35 23.65
N LYS A 175 -0.06 -11.44 24.62
CA LYS A 175 0.61 -10.12 24.46
C LYS A 175 0.06 -9.35 23.25
N LEU A 176 -1.26 -9.36 23.08
CA LEU A 176 -1.88 -8.57 22.04
C LEU A 176 -1.79 -7.07 22.37
N SER A 177 -1.56 -6.25 21.35
CA SER A 177 -1.53 -4.80 21.48
C SER A 177 -2.88 -4.23 21.88
N THR A 178 -2.92 -3.03 22.43
CA THR A 178 -4.18 -2.34 22.74
C THR A 178 -5.06 -2.21 21.49
N THR A 179 -4.47 -1.92 20.34
CA THR A 179 -5.19 -1.84 19.07
C THR A 179 -5.83 -3.18 18.69
N ALA A 180 -5.09 -4.30 18.83
CA ALA A 180 -5.63 -5.63 18.57
C ALA A 180 -6.79 -5.97 19.53
N LEU A 181 -6.65 -5.61 20.80
CA LEU A 181 -7.73 -5.78 21.78
C LEU A 181 -8.96 -4.94 21.44
N ASN A 182 -8.79 -3.70 21.00
CA ASN A 182 -9.88 -2.83 20.57
C ASN A 182 -10.54 -3.36 19.28
N LEU A 183 -9.74 -3.91 18.37
CA LEU A 183 -10.25 -4.56 17.16
C LEU A 183 -11.11 -5.78 17.51
N LEU A 184 -10.65 -6.66 18.39
CA LEU A 184 -11.43 -7.83 18.86
C LEU A 184 -12.75 -7.43 19.54
N LYS A 185 -12.81 -6.28 20.22
CA LYS A 185 -14.06 -5.75 20.83
C LYS A 185 -15.10 -5.31 19.80
N THR A 186 -14.76 -5.21 18.52
CA THR A 186 -15.74 -4.95 17.45
C THR A 186 -16.52 -6.21 17.04
N LEU A 187 -16.10 -7.39 17.54
CA LEU A 187 -16.83 -8.64 17.39
C LEU A 187 -18.09 -8.62 18.26
N ASP A 188 -19.09 -9.40 17.87
CA ASP A 188 -20.25 -9.64 18.71
C ASP A 188 -19.86 -10.42 19.99
N LYS A 189 -20.75 -10.38 21.00
CA LYS A 189 -20.46 -10.98 22.28
C LYS A 189 -20.28 -12.50 22.20
N GLU A 190 -21.06 -13.17 21.39
CA GLU A 190 -21.02 -14.62 21.22
C GLU A 190 -19.65 -15.05 20.66
N THR A 191 -19.24 -14.46 19.52
CA THR A 191 -17.92 -14.67 18.93
C THR A 191 -16.77 -14.35 19.90
N TYR A 192 -16.90 -13.28 20.72
CA TYR A 192 -15.85 -12.90 21.66
C TYR A 192 -15.73 -13.84 22.86
N THR A 193 -16.79 -14.51 23.26
CA THR A 193 -16.80 -15.40 24.44
C THR A 193 -16.55 -16.86 24.11
N ASP A 194 -16.73 -17.27 22.86
CA ASP A 194 -16.40 -18.61 22.39
C ASP A 194 -14.89 -18.73 22.10
N VAL A 195 -14.21 -19.61 22.82
CA VAL A 195 -12.74 -19.74 22.76
C VAL A 195 -12.26 -20.19 21.38
N GLU A 196 -12.93 -21.14 20.75
CA GLU A 196 -12.56 -21.69 19.44
C GLU A 196 -12.77 -20.63 18.35
N ILE A 197 -13.93 -19.98 18.39
CA ILE A 197 -14.25 -18.92 17.41
C ILE A 197 -13.33 -17.73 17.60
N LEU A 198 -13.04 -17.34 18.85
CA LEU A 198 -12.13 -16.22 19.14
C LEU A 198 -10.69 -16.53 18.66
N ALA A 199 -10.18 -17.73 18.88
CA ALA A 199 -8.87 -18.14 18.39
C ALA A 199 -8.81 -18.06 16.86
N LYS A 200 -9.82 -18.55 16.16
CA LYS A 200 -9.95 -18.43 14.73
C LYS A 200 -9.99 -16.97 14.27
N ARG A 201 -10.70 -16.08 14.99
CA ARG A 201 -10.72 -14.63 14.69
C ARG A 201 -9.39 -13.95 14.96
N ILE A 202 -8.61 -14.39 15.95
CA ILE A 202 -7.25 -13.89 16.16
C ILE A 202 -6.34 -14.27 14.99
N LYS A 203 -6.51 -15.44 14.40
CA LYS A 203 -5.74 -15.90 13.24
C LYS A 203 -6.24 -15.33 11.92
N LYS A 204 -7.54 -15.10 11.79
CA LYS A 204 -8.21 -14.64 10.56
C LYS A 204 -9.27 -13.61 10.90
N PHE A 205 -8.84 -12.44 11.34
CA PHE A 205 -9.77 -11.33 11.59
C PHE A 205 -10.22 -10.71 10.26
N PRO A 206 -11.50 -10.76 9.90
CA PRO A 206 -11.99 -10.24 8.64
C PRO A 206 -12.14 -8.73 8.69
N ILE A 207 -11.55 -8.05 7.71
CA ILE A 207 -11.81 -6.64 7.43
C ILE A 207 -12.43 -6.53 6.05
N GLU A 208 -13.66 -6.09 6.00
CA GLU A 208 -14.31 -5.72 4.76
C GLU A 208 -13.65 -4.44 4.22
N VAL A 209 -13.29 -4.47 2.95
CA VAL A 209 -12.72 -3.34 2.22
C VAL A 209 -13.66 -2.95 1.09
N LEU A 210 -13.99 -1.66 1.02
CA LEU A 210 -15.08 -1.13 0.19
C LEU A 210 -14.59 -0.60 -1.16
N SER A 211 -13.36 -0.07 -1.18
CA SER A 211 -12.74 0.50 -2.37
C SER A 211 -11.25 0.75 -2.14
N PHE A 212 -10.53 1.03 -3.23
CA PHE A 212 -9.23 1.68 -3.12
C PHE A 212 -9.38 3.14 -2.72
N ARG A 213 -8.49 3.61 -1.86
CA ARG A 213 -8.31 5.04 -1.60
C ARG A 213 -7.44 5.65 -2.69
N PRO A 214 -7.89 6.72 -3.38
CA PRO A 214 -7.10 7.42 -4.40
C PRO A 214 -5.82 8.04 -3.84
#